data_270aafd01b161743a4065ee36ea13ea3
#
_entry.id   270aafd01b161743a4065ee36ea13ea3
#
_cell.length_a   1.000
_cell.length_b   1.000
_cell.length_c   1.000
_cell.angle_alpha   90.00
_cell.angle_beta   90.00
_cell.angle_gamma   90.00
#
_symmetry.space_group_name_H-M   'P 1'
#
loop_
_entity.id
_entity.type
_entity.pdbx_description
1 polymer ?
#
loop_
_entity_poly.entity_id
_entity_poly.type
_entity_poly.pdbx_seq_one_letter_code
_entity_poly.pdbx_strand_id
1 'polypeptide(L)'
;TTLWETETIFDCEYPVDFKTLYKHLGTTGPLLGAEYQNFSGDFFAEKDNVPEIVISETAGIVKTYEAVTDYCGFSFIEAGKTMGLFPYGEHPKEVPALFTKGQTHPLSDRNVIIPTYPNGALVNRNYFEFLRDRQDQEEDVTKLKNRRDMAYAVQTQTQEQVTNLIRKAVAMTGKKNVVLSGGYGLNCVANYHYLEALRNEGINLYVEPVSN
;
A
#
# COMPACT_ATOMS: atom_id res chain seq x y z
N THR A 1 10.47 -11.09 -15.55
CA THR A 1 9.47 -10.31 -14.80
C THR A 1 8.86 -11.19 -13.73
N THR A 2 8.88 -10.75 -12.50
CA THR A 2 8.24 -11.45 -11.37
C THR A 2 6.98 -10.69 -11.01
N LEU A 3 5.88 -11.40 -10.87
CA LEU A 3 4.61 -10.86 -10.38
C LEU A 3 4.36 -11.38 -8.97
N TRP A 4 3.83 -10.52 -8.10
CA TRP A 4 3.37 -10.89 -6.76
C TRP A 4 2.06 -10.19 -6.44
N GLU A 5 1.20 -10.90 -5.75
CA GLU A 5 -0.08 -10.37 -5.30
C GLU A 5 0.14 -9.39 -4.16
N THR A 6 -0.52 -8.25 -4.24
CA THR A 6 -0.43 -7.16 -3.26
C THR A 6 -1.75 -6.97 -2.53
N GLU A 7 -2.82 -6.71 -3.26
CA GLU A 7 -4.18 -6.52 -2.73
C GLU A 7 -5.19 -7.39 -3.47
N THR A 8 -6.14 -7.97 -2.73
CA THR A 8 -7.18 -8.81 -3.31
C THR A 8 -8.55 -8.50 -2.69
N ILE A 9 -9.58 -8.49 -3.52
CA ILE A 9 -10.97 -8.39 -3.08
C ILE A 9 -11.66 -9.71 -3.34
N PHE A 10 -12.28 -10.26 -2.29
CA PHE A 10 -13.14 -11.44 -2.37
C PHE A 10 -14.58 -11.06 -2.11
N ASP A 11 -15.51 -11.68 -2.83
CA ASP A 11 -16.91 -11.78 -2.43
C ASP A 11 -17.08 -13.09 -1.68
N CYS A 12 -17.55 -13.00 -0.45
CA CYS A 12 -17.66 -14.15 0.44
C CYS A 12 -19.11 -14.40 0.82
N GLU A 13 -19.53 -15.67 0.79
CA GLU A 13 -20.84 -16.11 1.22
C GLU A 13 -20.72 -17.30 2.19
N TYR A 14 -21.60 -17.27 3.21
CA TYR A 14 -21.68 -18.39 4.15
C TYR A 14 -22.31 -19.63 3.47
N PRO A 15 -21.89 -20.89 3.70
CA PRO A 15 -20.91 -21.26 4.72
C PRO A 15 -19.43 -21.14 4.30
N VAL A 16 -19.07 -21.30 3.04
CA VAL A 16 -17.67 -21.19 2.57
C VAL A 16 -17.67 -21.06 1.03
N ASP A 17 -18.12 -19.94 0.53
CA ASP A 17 -17.93 -19.60 -0.88
C ASP A 17 -17.12 -18.32 -0.99
N PHE A 18 -15.99 -18.38 -1.72
CA PHE A 18 -15.08 -17.27 -1.94
C PHE A 18 -14.87 -17.07 -3.43
N LYS A 19 -15.39 -15.97 -3.92
CA LYS A 19 -15.19 -15.55 -5.31
C LYS A 19 -14.20 -14.39 -5.34
N THR A 20 -13.06 -14.57 -6.01
CA THR A 20 -12.13 -13.47 -6.25
C THR A 20 -12.72 -12.49 -7.26
N LEU A 21 -12.78 -11.21 -6.90
CA LEU A 21 -13.31 -10.16 -7.75
C LEU A 21 -12.23 -9.24 -8.33
N TYR A 22 -11.18 -9.03 -7.59
CA TYR A 22 -10.10 -8.11 -7.94
C TYR A 22 -8.77 -8.64 -7.42
N LYS A 23 -7.72 -8.48 -8.24
CA LYS A 23 -6.33 -8.66 -7.82
C LYS A 23 -5.48 -7.50 -8.32
N HIS A 24 -4.65 -6.99 -7.45
CA HIS A 24 -3.55 -6.13 -7.83
C HIS A 24 -2.24 -6.91 -7.71
N LEU A 25 -1.47 -6.89 -8.79
CA LEU A 25 -0.19 -7.57 -8.91
C LEU A 25 0.91 -6.53 -9.12
N GLY A 26 1.87 -6.51 -8.21
CA GLY A 26 3.08 -5.73 -8.36
C GLY A 26 4.12 -6.45 -9.22
N THR A 27 5.02 -5.70 -9.85
CA THR A 27 6.12 -6.25 -10.63
C THR A 27 7.37 -5.39 -10.53
N THR A 28 8.54 -6.03 -10.66
CA THR A 28 9.82 -5.34 -10.87
C THR A 28 10.24 -5.30 -12.35
N GLY A 29 9.49 -5.94 -13.22
CA GLY A 29 9.78 -5.91 -14.66
C GLY A 29 9.25 -4.62 -15.29
N PRO A 30 9.85 -4.19 -16.43
CA PRO A 30 9.37 -3.03 -17.15
C PRO A 30 8.00 -3.33 -17.76
N LEU A 31 7.04 -2.48 -17.48
CA LEU A 31 5.72 -2.46 -18.11
C LEU A 31 5.60 -1.38 -19.19
N LEU A 32 6.72 -0.73 -19.56
CA LEU A 32 6.77 0.34 -20.58
C LEU A 32 5.79 1.48 -20.29
N GLY A 33 5.60 1.79 -19.03
CA GLY A 33 4.70 2.85 -18.60
C GLY A 33 3.23 2.50 -18.60
N ALA A 34 2.90 1.23 -18.74
CA ALA A 34 1.53 0.79 -18.75
C ALA A 34 1.12 0.22 -17.39
N GLU A 35 -0.07 0.56 -16.97
CA GLU A 35 -0.84 -0.17 -15.99
C GLU A 35 -1.82 -1.05 -16.77
N TYR A 36 -1.70 -2.36 -16.63
CA TYR A 36 -2.59 -3.28 -17.32
C TYR A 36 -3.85 -3.49 -16.48
N GLN A 37 -4.98 -3.08 -17.03
CA GLN A 37 -6.30 -3.35 -16.46
C GLN A 37 -6.98 -4.43 -17.28
N ASN A 38 -7.73 -5.30 -16.60
CA ASN A 38 -8.48 -6.39 -17.23
C ASN A 38 -7.59 -7.33 -18.07
N PHE A 39 -6.45 -7.64 -17.52
CA PHE A 39 -5.55 -8.60 -18.18
C PHE A 39 -6.22 -9.97 -18.22
N SER A 40 -6.73 -10.34 -19.38
CA SER A 40 -7.32 -11.64 -19.69
C SER A 40 -6.31 -12.48 -20.45
N GLY A 41 -5.14 -12.70 -19.88
CA GLY A 41 -4.17 -13.59 -20.51
C GLY A 41 -4.29 -15.00 -19.93
N ASP A 42 -3.88 -16.00 -20.69
CA ASP A 42 -3.84 -17.41 -20.28
C ASP A 42 -3.10 -17.67 -18.96
N PHE A 43 -2.37 -16.70 -18.49
CA PHE A 43 -1.62 -16.76 -17.23
C PHE A 43 -2.49 -16.88 -15.97
N PHE A 44 -3.73 -16.37 -16.03
CA PHE A 44 -4.63 -16.32 -14.88
C PHE A 44 -6.00 -16.93 -15.20
N ALA A 45 -6.22 -17.32 -16.45
CA ALA A 45 -7.54 -17.50 -17.01
C ALA A 45 -8.24 -18.77 -16.58
N GLU A 46 -7.53 -19.81 -16.19
CA GLU A 46 -8.22 -21.11 -16.07
C GLU A 46 -8.71 -21.45 -14.67
N LYS A 47 -8.21 -20.80 -13.62
CA LYS A 47 -8.62 -21.20 -12.27
C LYS A 47 -9.59 -20.25 -11.56
N ASP A 48 -9.48 -18.95 -11.77
CA ASP A 48 -10.17 -18.03 -10.85
C ASP A 48 -11.19 -17.11 -11.51
N ASN A 49 -11.25 -17.01 -12.83
CA ASN A 49 -12.19 -16.13 -13.56
C ASN A 49 -12.37 -14.75 -12.90
N VAL A 50 -11.24 -14.11 -12.53
CA VAL A 50 -11.22 -12.87 -11.77
C VAL A 50 -11.68 -11.72 -12.67
N PRO A 51 -12.75 -10.99 -12.31
CA PRO A 51 -13.31 -9.94 -13.15
C PRO A 51 -12.37 -8.79 -13.43
N GLU A 52 -11.47 -8.48 -12.50
CA GLU A 52 -10.53 -7.37 -12.66
C GLU A 52 -9.15 -7.72 -12.11
N ILE A 53 -8.14 -7.64 -12.96
CA ILE A 53 -6.74 -7.78 -12.57
C ILE A 53 -5.99 -6.53 -13.02
N VAL A 54 -5.27 -5.91 -12.08
CA VAL A 54 -4.40 -4.77 -12.32
C VAL A 54 -2.97 -5.22 -12.11
N ILE A 55 -2.11 -4.95 -13.07
CA ILE A 55 -0.66 -5.16 -12.95
C ILE A 55 0.01 -3.79 -12.99
N SER A 56 0.82 -3.49 -12.00
CA SER A 56 1.50 -2.21 -11.93
C SER A 56 2.94 -2.34 -11.42
N GLU A 57 3.70 -1.29 -11.64
CA GLU A 57 5.08 -1.15 -11.15
C GLU A 57 5.14 -0.62 -9.70
N THR A 58 4.05 -0.70 -8.95
CA THR A 58 4.02 -0.28 -7.54
C THR A 58 4.33 -1.44 -6.61
N ALA A 59 4.83 -1.12 -5.45
CA ALA A 59 5.13 -2.13 -4.43
C ALA A 59 3.88 -2.65 -3.70
N GLY A 60 2.72 -2.02 -3.91
CA GLY A 60 1.51 -2.26 -3.11
C GLY A 60 1.55 -1.58 -1.75
N ILE A 61 0.42 -1.65 -1.03
CA ILE A 61 0.21 -0.91 0.22
C ILE A 61 1.19 -1.35 1.31
N VAL A 62 1.27 -2.66 1.55
CA VAL A 62 2.07 -3.22 2.64
C VAL A 62 3.55 -2.98 2.43
N LYS A 63 4.07 -3.28 1.23
CA LYS A 63 5.50 -3.11 0.93
C LYS A 63 5.93 -1.65 0.89
N THR A 64 5.04 -0.75 0.49
CA THR A 64 5.28 0.69 0.61
C THR A 64 5.41 1.11 2.08
N TYR A 65 4.56 0.58 2.95
CA TYR A 65 4.64 0.87 4.40
C TYR A 65 5.93 0.29 5.02
N GLU A 66 6.29 -0.94 4.67
CA GLU A 66 7.54 -1.57 5.10
C GLU A 66 8.78 -0.78 4.66
N ALA A 67 8.82 -0.32 3.39
CA ALA A 67 9.93 0.48 2.86
C ALA A 67 10.12 1.80 3.64
N VAL A 68 9.03 2.47 4.00
CA VAL A 68 9.11 3.69 4.81
C VAL A 68 9.46 3.37 6.26
N THR A 69 9.03 2.23 6.79
CA THR A 69 9.43 1.76 8.13
C THR A 69 10.95 1.57 8.21
N ASP A 70 11.54 0.89 7.24
CA ASP A 70 12.99 0.75 7.13
C ASP A 70 13.68 2.12 6.96
N TYR A 71 13.14 2.97 6.11
CA TYR A 71 13.65 4.33 5.93
C TYR A 71 13.63 5.14 7.23
N CYS A 72 12.62 4.97 8.09
CA CYS A 72 12.55 5.61 9.41
C CYS A 72 13.58 5.05 10.42
N GLY A 73 14.34 4.03 10.04
CA GLY A 73 15.37 3.42 10.90
C GLY A 73 14.83 2.29 11.78
N PHE A 74 13.65 1.77 11.48
CA PHE A 74 13.06 0.63 12.17
C PHE A 74 13.20 -0.65 11.35
N SER A 75 13.14 -1.82 12.00
CA SER A 75 13.01 -3.08 11.27
C SER A 75 11.64 -3.15 10.57
N PHE A 76 11.56 -3.80 9.41
CA PHE A 76 10.31 -3.92 8.63
C PHE A 76 9.14 -4.52 9.45
N ILE A 77 9.43 -5.38 10.44
CA ILE A 77 8.42 -5.93 11.35
C ILE A 77 7.94 -4.94 12.42
N GLU A 78 8.60 -3.80 12.55
CA GLU A 78 8.29 -2.78 13.56
C GLU A 78 7.39 -1.67 13.01
N ALA A 79 6.50 -1.98 12.05
CA ALA A 79 5.57 -1.03 11.43
C ALA A 79 4.75 -0.20 12.46
N GLY A 80 4.49 -0.77 13.66
CA GLY A 80 3.88 -0.05 14.76
C GLY A 80 4.66 1.17 15.25
N LYS A 81 5.99 1.18 15.10
CA LYS A 81 6.82 2.35 15.43
C LYS A 81 6.63 3.47 14.40
N THR A 82 6.52 3.14 13.13
CA THR A 82 6.19 4.11 12.07
C THR A 82 4.81 4.70 12.29
N MET A 83 3.82 3.88 12.67
CA MET A 83 2.49 4.33 13.08
C MET A 83 2.55 5.26 14.30
N GLY A 84 3.44 5.00 15.27
CA GLY A 84 3.67 5.89 16.41
C GLY A 84 4.42 7.17 16.07
N LEU A 85 5.23 7.15 15.01
CA LEU A 85 6.03 8.31 14.57
C LEU A 85 5.21 9.31 13.73
N PHE A 86 4.18 8.83 13.01
CA PHE A 86 3.41 9.64 12.07
C PHE A 86 2.85 10.95 12.68
N PRO A 87 2.34 11.02 13.94
CA PRO A 87 1.77 12.26 14.47
C PRO A 87 2.77 13.41 14.67
N TYR A 88 4.07 13.10 14.58
CA TYR A 88 5.14 14.08 14.73
C TYR A 88 5.65 14.63 13.39
N GLY A 89 5.09 14.16 12.27
CA GLY A 89 5.42 14.59 10.93
C GLY A 89 4.33 15.47 10.31
N GLU A 90 4.63 16.00 9.14
CA GLU A 90 3.73 16.75 8.29
C GLU A 90 3.88 16.31 6.83
N HIS A 91 2.96 16.72 5.97
CA HIS A 91 3.03 16.35 4.55
C HIS A 91 4.32 16.88 3.90
N PRO A 92 5.20 16.01 3.37
CA PRO A 92 6.43 16.44 2.72
C PRO A 92 6.11 17.04 1.35
N LYS A 93 6.31 18.35 1.21
CA LYS A 93 6.01 19.08 -0.05
C LYS A 93 7.02 18.78 -1.16
N GLU A 94 8.21 18.35 -0.76
CA GLU A 94 9.36 18.14 -1.64
C GLU A 94 9.38 16.77 -2.33
N VAL A 95 8.50 15.85 -1.94
CA VAL A 95 8.41 14.51 -2.55
C VAL A 95 7.05 14.28 -3.18
N PRO A 96 6.99 13.57 -4.31
CA PRO A 96 5.74 13.16 -4.93
C PRO A 96 4.95 12.20 -4.03
N ALA A 97 3.68 11.98 -4.40
CA ALA A 97 2.87 10.94 -3.78
C ALA A 97 3.54 9.57 -3.89
N LEU A 98 3.41 8.76 -2.83
CA LEU A 98 4.00 7.41 -2.77
C LEU A 98 3.31 6.43 -3.73
N PHE A 99 2.01 6.68 -4.00
CA PHE A 99 1.18 5.92 -4.93
C PHE A 99 0.84 6.81 -6.12
N THR A 100 1.71 6.84 -7.12
CA THR A 100 1.47 7.60 -8.35
C THR A 100 1.00 6.66 -9.44
N LYS A 101 -0.07 7.04 -10.13
CA LYS A 101 -0.52 6.33 -11.35
C LYS A 101 0.41 6.65 -12.51
N GLY A 102 0.66 5.65 -13.35
CA GLY A 102 1.37 5.85 -14.61
C GLY A 102 2.87 6.04 -14.47
N GLN A 103 3.47 5.50 -13.43
CA GLN A 103 4.91 5.40 -13.35
C GLN A 103 5.44 4.42 -14.37
N THR A 104 6.44 4.83 -15.11
CA THR A 104 6.85 4.15 -16.33
C THR A 104 7.90 3.06 -16.11
N HIS A 105 8.54 3.04 -14.94
CA HIS A 105 9.59 2.07 -14.66
C HIS A 105 9.89 2.00 -13.16
N PRO A 106 9.98 0.81 -12.54
CA PRO A 106 10.28 0.67 -11.11
C PRO A 106 11.66 1.18 -10.72
N LEU A 107 12.58 1.22 -11.66
CA LEU A 107 13.92 1.78 -11.48
C LEU A 107 14.00 3.24 -11.93
N SER A 108 12.87 3.88 -12.21
CA SER A 108 12.83 5.31 -12.54
C SER A 108 13.29 6.13 -11.34
N ASP A 109 14.17 7.07 -11.60
CA ASP A 109 14.64 8.02 -10.60
C ASP A 109 13.51 8.89 -9.99
N ARG A 110 12.34 8.87 -10.61
CA ARG A 110 11.19 9.67 -10.17
C ARG A 110 10.29 8.96 -9.16
N ASN A 111 10.48 7.67 -8.95
CA ASN A 111 9.69 6.91 -7.99
C ASN A 111 10.23 7.10 -6.58
N VAL A 112 9.39 7.50 -5.66
CA VAL A 112 9.74 7.60 -4.23
C VAL A 112 9.93 6.20 -3.63
N ILE A 113 9.07 5.27 -4.02
CA ILE A 113 9.16 3.87 -3.60
C ILE A 113 9.58 3.02 -4.81
N ILE A 114 10.64 2.27 -4.64
CA ILE A 114 11.17 1.37 -5.67
C ILE A 114 10.88 -0.06 -5.26
N PRO A 115 10.05 -0.80 -6.02
CA PRO A 115 9.87 -2.24 -5.83
C PRO A 115 11.19 -2.99 -6.05
N THR A 116 11.46 -3.98 -5.21
CA THR A 116 12.67 -4.80 -5.30
C THR A 116 12.32 -6.28 -5.36
N TYR A 117 13.19 -7.03 -6.05
CA TYR A 117 13.08 -8.49 -6.11
C TYR A 117 13.48 -9.12 -4.74
N PRO A 118 12.83 -10.20 -4.29
CA PRO A 118 11.71 -10.93 -4.93
C PRO A 118 10.32 -10.30 -4.68
N ASN A 119 10.10 -9.67 -3.56
CA ASN A 119 8.85 -9.02 -3.14
C ASN A 119 9.18 -8.06 -1.99
N GLY A 120 9.86 -6.98 -2.32
CA GLY A 120 10.26 -5.96 -1.38
C GLY A 120 10.04 -4.56 -1.95
N ALA A 121 10.44 -3.57 -1.19
CA ALA A 121 10.49 -2.19 -1.63
C ALA A 121 11.51 -1.39 -0.82
N LEU A 122 11.98 -0.29 -1.38
CA LEU A 122 12.85 0.65 -0.70
C LEU A 122 12.49 2.10 -1.04
N VAL A 123 12.86 3.02 -0.16
CA VAL A 123 12.74 4.47 -0.41
C VAL A 123 13.93 4.95 -1.24
N ASN A 124 13.63 5.71 -2.29
CA ASN A 124 14.63 6.26 -3.23
C ASN A 124 15.38 7.45 -2.62
N ARG A 125 16.28 7.19 -1.69
CA ARG A 125 17.08 8.21 -0.98
C ARG A 125 18.00 9.01 -1.91
N ASN A 126 18.38 8.44 -3.04
CA ASN A 126 19.41 9.04 -3.89
C ASN A 126 18.85 10.13 -4.80
N TYR A 127 17.59 10.01 -5.21
CA TYR A 127 16.99 10.94 -6.15
C TYR A 127 16.45 12.22 -5.49
N PHE A 128 15.78 12.07 -4.33
CA PHE A 128 15.18 13.22 -3.65
C PHE A 128 16.10 13.76 -2.57
N GLU A 129 16.51 15.00 -2.69
CA GLU A 129 17.41 15.63 -1.69
C GLU A 129 16.81 15.61 -0.29
N PHE A 130 15.51 15.83 -0.17
CA PHE A 130 14.77 15.76 1.08
C PHE A 130 14.93 14.40 1.80
N LEU A 131 15.08 13.31 1.05
CA LEU A 131 15.18 11.97 1.58
C LEU A 131 16.61 11.56 1.96
N ARG A 132 17.60 12.38 1.62
CA ARG A 132 19.01 12.10 1.94
C ARG A 132 19.30 12.47 3.38
N ASP A 133 20.02 11.59 4.07
CA ASP A 133 20.61 11.93 5.35
C ASP A 133 21.80 12.87 5.13
N ARG A 134 21.87 13.93 5.93
CA ARG A 134 22.99 14.87 5.91
C ARG A 134 24.00 14.50 7.00
N GLN A 135 25.25 14.84 6.79
CA GLN A 135 26.32 14.53 7.76
C GLN A 135 26.18 15.30 9.09
N ASP A 136 25.41 16.39 9.09
CA ASP A 136 25.14 17.26 10.23
C ASP A 136 23.82 16.91 10.95
N GLN A 137 23.18 15.82 10.59
CA GLN A 137 21.90 15.40 11.20
C GLN A 137 22.12 14.70 12.54
N GLU A 138 21.06 14.75 13.35
CA GLU A 138 21.04 14.08 14.65
C GLU A 138 21.24 12.56 14.51
N GLU A 139 21.94 11.95 15.47
CA GLU A 139 22.12 10.49 15.52
C GLU A 139 20.82 9.74 15.73
N ASP A 140 19.86 10.33 16.45
CA ASP A 140 18.54 9.75 16.66
C ASP A 140 17.67 9.95 15.42
N VAL A 141 17.55 8.91 14.62
CA VAL A 141 16.80 8.91 13.35
C VAL A 141 15.32 9.29 13.53
N THR A 142 14.74 9.08 14.70
CA THR A 142 13.33 9.43 14.95
C THR A 142 13.12 10.93 15.09
N LYS A 143 14.17 11.70 15.35
CA LYS A 143 14.12 13.17 15.43
C LYS A 143 14.30 13.84 14.08
N LEU A 144 14.77 13.12 13.06
CA LEU A 144 14.96 13.68 11.75
C LEU A 144 13.61 14.04 11.10
N LYS A 145 13.52 15.28 10.60
CA LYS A 145 12.28 15.77 10.00
C LYS A 145 11.82 14.90 8.82
N ASN A 146 12.72 14.55 7.92
CA ASN A 146 12.43 13.72 6.77
C ASN A 146 11.81 12.35 7.15
N ARG A 147 12.25 11.75 8.25
CA ARG A 147 11.73 10.47 8.75
C ARG A 147 10.30 10.62 9.27
N ARG A 148 10.03 11.65 10.07
CA ARG A 148 8.69 11.93 10.59
C ARG A 148 7.72 12.25 9.47
N ASP A 149 8.14 13.07 8.51
CA ASP A 149 7.31 13.47 7.39
C ASP A 149 7.01 12.28 6.44
N MET A 150 7.95 11.38 6.24
CA MET A 150 7.71 10.16 5.48
C MET A 150 6.79 9.18 6.24
N ALA A 151 6.91 9.10 7.56
CA ALA A 151 5.95 8.34 8.38
C ALA A 151 4.53 8.92 8.25
N TYR A 152 4.41 10.26 8.26
CA TYR A 152 3.14 10.94 8.01
C TYR A 152 2.60 10.61 6.61
N ALA A 153 3.43 10.73 5.58
CA ALA A 153 3.03 10.49 4.20
C ALA A 153 2.55 9.06 3.98
N VAL A 154 3.30 8.05 4.47
CA VAL A 154 2.91 6.67 4.30
C VAL A 154 1.64 6.32 5.07
N GLN A 155 1.49 6.81 6.30
CA GLN A 155 0.29 6.56 7.09
C GLN A 155 -0.95 7.13 6.39
N THR A 156 -0.90 8.39 5.99
CA THR A 156 -2.06 9.07 5.38
C THR A 156 -2.40 8.51 4.00
N GLN A 157 -1.41 8.26 3.16
CA GLN A 157 -1.65 7.78 1.81
C GLN A 157 -2.09 6.30 1.79
N THR A 158 -1.56 5.44 2.65
CA THR A 158 -2.04 4.05 2.73
C THR A 158 -3.45 3.97 3.29
N GLN A 159 -3.83 4.82 4.24
CA GLN A 159 -5.22 4.95 4.70
C GLN A 159 -6.17 5.29 3.54
N GLU A 160 -5.77 6.22 2.69
CA GLU A 160 -6.56 6.60 1.51
C GLU A 160 -6.68 5.44 0.51
N GLN A 161 -5.57 4.73 0.23
CA GLN A 161 -5.58 3.58 -0.67
C GLN A 161 -6.53 2.48 -0.18
N VAL A 162 -6.47 2.11 1.10
CA VAL A 162 -7.37 1.08 1.66
C VAL A 162 -8.82 1.57 1.69
N THR A 163 -9.07 2.84 2.02
CA THR A 163 -10.42 3.42 1.95
C THR A 163 -11.02 3.28 0.55
N ASN A 164 -10.22 3.59 -0.48
CA ASN A 164 -10.64 3.44 -1.87
C ASN A 164 -10.86 1.98 -2.26
N LEU A 165 -10.04 1.06 -1.74
CA LEU A 165 -10.21 -0.38 -1.96
C LEU A 165 -11.50 -0.91 -1.32
N ILE A 166 -11.85 -0.45 -0.11
CA ILE A 166 -13.12 -0.77 0.55
C ILE A 166 -14.30 -0.26 -0.29
N ARG A 167 -14.26 0.99 -0.75
CA ARG A 167 -15.31 1.55 -1.62
C ARG A 167 -15.44 0.77 -2.93
N LYS A 168 -14.32 0.36 -3.50
CA LYS A 168 -14.29 -0.49 -4.69
C LYS A 168 -14.99 -1.82 -4.44
N ALA A 169 -14.68 -2.50 -3.34
CA ALA A 169 -15.32 -3.76 -2.98
C ALA A 169 -16.84 -3.63 -2.84
N VAL A 170 -17.29 -2.56 -2.18
CA VAL A 170 -18.71 -2.23 -2.05
C VAL A 170 -19.35 -1.95 -3.42
N ALA A 171 -18.68 -1.21 -4.29
CA ALA A 171 -19.19 -0.91 -5.63
C ALA A 171 -19.32 -2.17 -6.51
N MET A 172 -18.38 -3.11 -6.39
CA MET A 172 -18.39 -4.36 -7.17
C MET A 172 -19.48 -5.33 -6.72
N THR A 173 -19.81 -5.34 -5.43
CA THR A 173 -20.71 -6.36 -4.83
C THR A 173 -22.08 -5.84 -4.46
N GLY A 174 -22.22 -4.54 -4.21
CA GLY A 174 -23.38 -3.95 -3.55
C GLY A 174 -23.51 -4.30 -2.06
N LYS A 175 -22.62 -5.16 -1.53
CA LYS A 175 -22.64 -5.59 -0.12
C LYS A 175 -22.03 -4.50 0.76
N LYS A 176 -22.56 -4.34 1.96
CA LYS A 176 -22.13 -3.31 2.93
C LYS A 176 -21.33 -3.86 4.11
N ASN A 177 -21.27 -5.17 4.26
CA ASN A 177 -20.46 -5.81 5.28
C ASN A 177 -19.08 -6.12 4.69
N VAL A 178 -18.06 -5.49 5.21
CA VAL A 178 -16.68 -5.60 4.73
C VAL A 178 -15.80 -6.16 5.83
N VAL A 179 -14.99 -7.13 5.51
CA VAL A 179 -13.95 -7.68 6.38
C VAL A 179 -12.59 -7.24 5.85
N LEU A 180 -11.78 -6.65 6.71
CA LEU A 180 -10.39 -6.34 6.42
C LEU A 180 -9.49 -7.36 7.12
N SER A 181 -8.69 -8.07 6.34
CA SER A 181 -7.71 -9.06 6.80
C SER A 181 -6.33 -8.76 6.23
N GLY A 182 -5.31 -9.36 6.83
CA GLY A 182 -3.89 -9.13 6.50
C GLY A 182 -3.19 -8.22 7.50
N GLY A 183 -1.86 -8.28 7.57
CA GLY A 183 -1.07 -7.62 8.61
C GLY A 183 -1.28 -6.10 8.71
N TYR A 184 -1.61 -5.43 7.61
CA TYR A 184 -1.95 -3.99 7.66
C TYR A 184 -3.25 -3.71 8.42
N GLY A 185 -4.16 -4.69 8.55
CA GLY A 185 -5.37 -4.59 9.38
C GLY A 185 -5.10 -4.34 10.87
N LEU A 186 -3.88 -4.59 11.35
CA LEU A 186 -3.46 -4.29 12.73
C LEU A 186 -3.12 -2.81 12.95
N ASN A 187 -3.15 -1.97 11.92
CA ASN A 187 -2.93 -0.53 12.04
C ASN A 187 -4.17 0.15 12.65
N CYS A 188 -4.19 0.30 13.98
CA CYS A 188 -5.33 0.85 14.70
C CYS A 188 -5.65 2.32 14.33
N VAL A 189 -4.65 3.10 13.94
CA VAL A 189 -4.84 4.48 13.47
C VAL A 189 -5.58 4.48 12.13
N ALA A 190 -5.19 3.59 11.22
CA ALA A 190 -5.87 3.42 9.95
C ALA A 190 -7.31 2.92 10.14
N ASN A 191 -7.53 1.97 11.05
CA ASN A 191 -8.86 1.45 11.34
C ASN A 191 -9.81 2.54 11.84
N TYR A 192 -9.33 3.44 12.69
CA TYR A 192 -10.12 4.59 13.13
C TYR A 192 -10.43 5.54 11.96
N HIS A 193 -9.46 5.79 11.09
CA HIS A 193 -9.67 6.60 9.89
C HIS A 193 -10.78 6.00 8.99
N TYR A 194 -10.80 4.68 8.80
CA TYR A 194 -11.86 4.03 8.00
C TYR A 194 -13.23 4.22 8.61
N LEU A 195 -13.36 4.08 9.93
CA LEU A 195 -14.64 4.33 10.63
C LEU A 195 -15.16 5.74 10.38
N GLU A 196 -14.28 6.74 10.45
CA GLU A 196 -14.66 8.14 10.20
C GLU A 196 -15.00 8.37 8.72
N ALA A 197 -14.16 7.90 7.81
CA ALA A 197 -14.31 8.13 6.37
C ALA A 197 -15.55 7.43 5.78
N LEU A 198 -15.94 6.27 6.33
CA LEU A 198 -17.01 5.43 5.80
C LEU A 198 -18.31 5.53 6.61
N ARG A 199 -18.32 6.30 7.71
CA ARG A 199 -19.45 6.42 8.65
C ARG A 199 -20.79 6.66 7.97
N ASN A 200 -20.82 7.58 7.00
CA ASN A 200 -22.06 8.01 6.35
C ASN A 200 -22.43 7.16 5.11
N GLU A 201 -21.60 6.19 4.77
CA GLU A 201 -21.81 5.33 3.59
C GLU A 201 -22.59 4.05 3.93
N GLY A 202 -22.91 3.85 5.20
CA GLY A 202 -23.64 2.66 5.70
C GLY A 202 -22.83 1.38 5.57
N ILE A 203 -21.50 1.49 5.58
CA ILE A 203 -20.56 0.36 5.50
C ILE A 203 -20.26 -0.14 6.90
N ASN A 204 -20.47 -1.45 7.12
CA ASN A 204 -20.09 -2.13 8.34
C ASN A 204 -18.70 -2.75 8.14
N LEU A 205 -17.68 -2.19 8.77
CA LEU A 205 -16.33 -2.71 8.69
C LEU A 205 -16.01 -3.59 9.90
N TYR A 206 -15.56 -4.79 9.63
CA TYR A 206 -14.96 -5.69 10.61
C TYR A 206 -13.48 -5.86 10.29
N VAL A 207 -12.65 -5.69 11.30
CA VAL A 207 -11.21 -5.93 11.21
C VAL A 207 -10.88 -7.13 12.06
N GLU A 208 -10.23 -8.12 11.47
CA GLU A 208 -9.87 -9.34 12.16
C GLU A 208 -8.78 -9.05 13.21
N PRO A 209 -9.00 -9.43 14.50
CA PRO A 209 -8.05 -9.12 15.56
C PRO A 209 -6.69 -9.86 15.46
N VAL A 210 -6.65 -10.94 14.69
CA VAL A 210 -5.47 -11.81 14.50
C VAL A 210 -5.05 -11.81 13.03
N SER A 211 -5.23 -10.66 12.36
CA SER A 211 -4.83 -10.47 10.96
C SER A 211 -3.32 -10.64 10.80
N ASN A 212 -2.91 -11.83 10.31
CA ASN A 212 -1.50 -12.14 10.07
C ASN A 212 -1.32 -12.89 8.75
#